data_5843111d9647b48a2945b26114a0fc7b
#
_entry.id   5843111d9647b48a2945b26114a0fc7b
#
_cell.length_a   1.000
_cell.length_b   1.000
_cell.length_c   1.000
_cell.angle_alpha   90.00
_cell.angle_beta   90.00
_cell.angle_gamma   90.00
#
_symmetry.space_group_name_H-M   'P 1'
#
loop_
_entity.id
_entity.type
_entity.pdbx_description
1 polymer ?
#
loop_
_entity_poly.entity_id
_entity_poly.type
_entity_poly.pdbx_seq_one_letter_code
_entity_poly.pdbx_strand_id
1 'polypeptide(L)'
;MSDSNITKRALADCLKKLMAEKAFNKIRVDDIVSDCGLTRQSFYYHFKDKYDLMNWIYYTETTRFMTPNKTLEHWTDGLKDLCCYMQHNRAFYKNALNTAGQNSFPEYLNHYISAATISVIEGMLDAEYDQEKWDFIVSFFSTAFVAFIVRWANNGMKEDPGEYISRIRGLFDGSVLSELESRSQENNESIQN
;
A
#
# COMPACT_ATOMS: atom_id res chain seq x y z
N MET A 1 1.35 4.43 -28.75
CA MET A 1 1.20 3.34 -27.74
C MET A 1 0.98 2.07 -28.53
N SER A 2 1.63 0.94 -28.17
CA SER A 2 1.39 -0.31 -28.91
C SER A 2 -0.03 -0.82 -28.62
N ASP A 3 -0.66 -1.48 -29.60
CA ASP A 3 -2.01 -2.08 -29.49
C ASP A 3 -2.13 -3.00 -28.28
N SER A 4 -1.03 -3.67 -27.90
CA SER A 4 -0.91 -4.51 -26.71
C SER A 4 -1.20 -3.74 -25.41
N ASN A 5 -0.71 -2.50 -25.27
CA ASN A 5 -0.96 -1.69 -24.08
C ASN A 5 -2.40 -1.14 -24.01
N ILE A 6 -3.03 -0.91 -25.15
CA ILE A 6 -4.43 -0.49 -25.23
C ILE A 6 -5.33 -1.62 -24.68
N THR A 7 -5.11 -2.84 -25.16
CA THR A 7 -5.86 -4.01 -24.72
C THR A 7 -5.66 -4.30 -23.23
N LYS A 8 -4.42 -4.23 -22.72
CA LYS A 8 -4.15 -4.41 -21.29
C LYS A 8 -4.89 -3.39 -20.43
N ARG A 9 -4.93 -2.12 -20.84
CA ARG A 9 -5.66 -1.06 -20.12
C ARG A 9 -7.17 -1.30 -20.15
N ALA A 10 -7.74 -1.67 -21.31
CA ALA A 10 -9.16 -2.00 -21.41
C ALA A 10 -9.55 -3.13 -20.44
N LEU A 11 -8.77 -4.22 -20.39
CA LEU A 11 -8.97 -5.32 -19.44
C LEU A 11 -8.85 -4.86 -17.98
N ALA A 12 -7.90 -3.96 -17.68
CA ALA A 12 -7.72 -3.40 -16.36
C ALA A 12 -8.89 -2.55 -15.91
N ASP A 13 -9.39 -1.67 -16.78
CA ASP A 13 -10.55 -0.82 -16.50
C ASP A 13 -11.81 -1.64 -16.24
N CYS A 14 -12.05 -2.70 -17.04
CA CYS A 14 -13.14 -3.63 -16.83
C CYS A 14 -13.02 -4.39 -15.50
N LEU A 15 -11.83 -4.89 -15.16
CA LEU A 15 -11.62 -5.52 -13.85
C LEU A 15 -11.87 -4.55 -12.70
N LYS A 16 -11.36 -3.32 -12.77
CA LYS A 16 -11.56 -2.29 -11.73
C LYS A 16 -13.06 -1.97 -11.55
N LYS A 17 -13.80 -1.84 -12.63
CA LYS A 17 -15.24 -1.64 -12.62
C LYS A 17 -15.97 -2.81 -11.92
N LEU A 18 -15.67 -4.05 -12.31
CA LEU A 18 -16.25 -5.24 -11.69
C LEU A 18 -15.91 -5.36 -10.20
N MET A 19 -14.70 -4.98 -9.80
CA MET A 19 -14.27 -4.98 -8.40
C MET A 19 -14.94 -3.89 -7.56
N ALA A 20 -15.55 -2.89 -8.17
CA ALA A 20 -16.40 -1.94 -7.47
C ALA A 20 -17.75 -2.53 -7.06
N GLU A 21 -18.22 -3.55 -7.78
CA GLU A 21 -19.55 -4.16 -7.61
C GLU A 21 -19.51 -5.47 -6.83
N LYS A 22 -18.44 -6.26 -7.00
CA LYS A 22 -18.33 -7.59 -6.39
C LYS A 22 -16.91 -7.93 -5.94
N ALA A 23 -16.81 -8.84 -4.97
CA ALA A 23 -15.51 -9.30 -4.47
C ALA A 23 -14.70 -9.98 -5.58
N PHE A 24 -13.39 -9.76 -5.59
CA PHE A 24 -12.46 -10.25 -6.62
C PHE A 24 -12.55 -11.78 -6.84
N ASN A 25 -12.70 -12.55 -5.76
CA ASN A 25 -12.80 -14.02 -5.85
C ASN A 25 -14.03 -14.50 -6.67
N LYS A 26 -15.10 -13.69 -6.73
CA LYS A 26 -16.33 -13.98 -7.49
C LYS A 26 -16.25 -13.54 -8.94
N ILE A 27 -15.22 -12.78 -9.35
CA ILE A 27 -15.01 -12.35 -10.73
C ILE A 27 -14.34 -13.46 -11.51
N ARG A 28 -14.88 -13.78 -12.69
CA ARG A 28 -14.29 -14.73 -13.64
C ARG A 28 -13.68 -13.99 -14.82
N VAL A 29 -12.78 -14.65 -15.55
CA VAL A 29 -12.21 -14.08 -16.79
C VAL A 29 -13.33 -13.79 -17.81
N ASP A 30 -14.37 -14.63 -17.85
CA ASP A 30 -15.53 -14.41 -18.73
C ASP A 30 -16.26 -13.11 -18.41
N ASP A 31 -16.40 -12.77 -17.13
CA ASP A 31 -17.00 -11.51 -16.71
C ASP A 31 -16.20 -10.31 -17.24
N ILE A 32 -14.86 -10.39 -17.12
CA ILE A 32 -13.94 -9.31 -17.53
C ILE A 32 -14.01 -9.09 -19.05
N VAL A 33 -13.87 -10.16 -19.85
CA VAL A 33 -13.86 -10.05 -21.31
C VAL A 33 -15.21 -9.66 -21.86
N SER A 34 -16.31 -10.10 -21.25
CA SER A 34 -17.66 -9.71 -21.64
C SER A 34 -17.91 -8.22 -21.40
N ASP A 35 -17.44 -7.67 -20.27
CA ASP A 35 -17.61 -6.24 -19.95
C ASP A 35 -16.83 -5.33 -20.91
N CYS A 36 -15.67 -5.79 -21.41
CA CYS A 36 -14.87 -5.01 -22.38
C CYS A 36 -15.10 -5.37 -23.85
N GLY A 37 -16.00 -6.27 -24.17
CA GLY A 37 -16.24 -6.70 -25.57
C GLY A 37 -15.06 -7.46 -26.19
N LEU A 38 -14.23 -8.12 -25.37
CA LEU A 38 -13.07 -8.89 -25.78
C LEU A 38 -13.32 -10.39 -25.71
N THR A 39 -12.39 -11.19 -26.24
CA THR A 39 -12.45 -12.65 -26.18
C THR A 39 -11.55 -13.22 -25.09
N ARG A 40 -11.86 -14.44 -24.60
CA ARG A 40 -10.95 -15.18 -23.71
C ARG A 40 -9.56 -15.35 -24.31
N GLN A 41 -9.46 -15.59 -25.62
CA GLN A 41 -8.18 -15.71 -26.31
C GLN A 41 -7.37 -14.41 -26.20
N SER A 42 -8.02 -13.25 -26.38
CA SER A 42 -7.38 -11.95 -26.22
C SER A 42 -6.89 -11.74 -24.80
N PHE A 43 -7.66 -12.18 -23.77
CA PHE A 43 -7.22 -12.12 -22.38
C PHE A 43 -5.94 -12.95 -22.15
N TYR A 44 -5.98 -14.24 -22.52
CA TYR A 44 -4.85 -15.15 -22.28
C TYR A 44 -3.62 -14.87 -23.14
N TYR A 45 -3.75 -14.05 -24.18
CA TYR A 45 -2.59 -13.52 -24.91
C TYR A 45 -1.79 -12.51 -24.05
N HIS A 46 -2.44 -11.82 -23.11
CA HIS A 46 -1.83 -10.76 -22.31
C HIS A 46 -1.56 -11.15 -20.86
N PHE A 47 -2.40 -11.99 -20.28
CA PHE A 47 -2.37 -12.33 -18.85
C PHE A 47 -2.62 -13.81 -18.65
N LYS A 48 -1.85 -14.41 -17.74
CA LYS A 48 -1.98 -15.81 -17.37
C LYS A 48 -3.33 -16.11 -16.71
N ASP A 49 -3.77 -15.22 -15.84
CA ASP A 49 -5.03 -15.31 -15.12
C ASP A 49 -5.44 -13.91 -14.59
N LYS A 50 -6.57 -13.85 -13.89
CA LYS A 50 -7.08 -12.59 -13.33
C LYS A 50 -6.18 -12.01 -12.21
N TYR A 51 -5.38 -12.82 -11.54
CA TYR A 51 -4.42 -12.36 -10.54
C TYR A 51 -3.24 -11.65 -11.20
N ASP A 52 -2.75 -12.20 -12.33
CA ASP A 52 -1.72 -11.56 -13.14
C ASP A 52 -2.18 -10.18 -13.67
N LEU A 53 -3.42 -10.07 -14.14
CA LEU A 53 -4.02 -8.79 -14.50
C LEU A 53 -4.10 -7.84 -13.31
N MET A 54 -4.57 -8.30 -12.14
CA MET A 54 -4.64 -7.47 -10.93
C MET A 54 -3.24 -6.99 -10.50
N ASN A 55 -2.25 -7.87 -10.54
CA ASN A 55 -0.86 -7.56 -10.24
C ASN A 55 -0.31 -6.50 -11.21
N TRP A 56 -0.59 -6.63 -12.50
CA TRP A 56 -0.20 -5.64 -13.50
C TRP A 56 -0.82 -4.26 -13.22
N ILE A 57 -2.09 -4.22 -12.77
CA ILE A 57 -2.77 -2.95 -12.45
C ILE A 57 -2.02 -2.23 -11.33
N TYR A 58 -1.90 -2.86 -10.14
CA TYR A 58 -1.29 -2.14 -9.03
C TYR A 58 0.19 -1.85 -9.26
N TYR A 59 0.95 -2.74 -9.90
CA TYR A 59 2.32 -2.46 -10.27
C TYR A 59 2.41 -1.22 -11.17
N THR A 60 1.63 -1.19 -12.27
CA THR A 60 1.67 -0.08 -13.23
C THR A 60 1.20 1.24 -12.61
N GLU A 61 0.20 1.20 -11.74
CA GLU A 61 -0.40 2.40 -11.14
C GLU A 61 0.39 2.92 -9.95
N THR A 62 1.03 2.04 -9.17
CA THR A 62 1.65 2.43 -7.89
C THR A 62 3.15 2.63 -7.93
N THR A 63 3.86 2.05 -8.92
CA THR A 63 5.33 2.19 -9.04
C THR A 63 5.80 3.64 -9.01
N ARG A 64 5.03 4.57 -9.57
CA ARG A 64 5.37 6.01 -9.58
C ARG A 64 5.47 6.64 -8.19
N PHE A 65 4.77 6.10 -7.19
CA PHE A 65 4.80 6.57 -5.81
C PHE A 65 5.93 5.93 -5.00
N MET A 66 6.55 4.91 -5.57
CA MET A 66 7.50 4.02 -4.91
C MET A 66 8.95 4.39 -5.16
N THR A 67 9.22 5.61 -5.64
CA THR A 67 10.60 6.11 -5.73
C THR A 67 11.07 6.47 -4.33
N PRO A 68 12.11 5.80 -3.80
CA PRO A 68 12.55 6.04 -2.42
C PRO A 68 13.06 7.49 -2.29
N ASN A 69 12.38 8.29 -1.52
CA ASN A 69 12.96 9.52 -0.98
C ASN A 69 13.89 9.11 0.17
N LYS A 70 15.19 9.17 -0.10
CA LYS A 70 16.27 8.67 0.77
C LYS A 70 16.53 9.49 2.03
N THR A 71 15.65 10.42 2.39
CA THR A 71 15.83 11.24 3.59
C THR A 71 14.81 10.88 4.65
N LEU A 72 15.22 10.88 5.91
CA LEU A 72 14.35 10.64 7.06
C LEU A 72 13.13 11.57 7.07
N GLU A 73 13.27 12.75 6.50
CA GLU A 73 12.22 13.77 6.47
C GLU A 73 11.11 13.45 5.46
N HIS A 74 11.43 12.82 4.33
CA HIS A 74 10.51 12.64 3.19
C HIS A 74 10.15 11.19 2.89
N TRP A 75 10.59 10.21 3.70
CA TRP A 75 10.36 8.80 3.40
C TRP A 75 8.87 8.39 3.35
N THR A 76 8.01 9.13 4.04
CA THR A 76 6.56 8.87 4.06
C THR A 76 5.80 9.55 2.93
N ASP A 77 6.41 10.46 2.16
CA ASP A 77 5.70 11.22 1.12
C ASP A 77 5.15 10.31 0.03
N GLY A 78 5.93 9.35 -0.44
CA GLY A 78 5.48 8.34 -1.39
C GLY A 78 4.32 7.48 -0.87
N LEU A 79 4.35 7.13 0.42
CA LEU A 79 3.24 6.39 1.07
C LEU A 79 1.98 7.23 1.18
N LYS A 80 2.11 8.51 1.51
CA LYS A 80 0.99 9.45 1.53
C LYS A 80 0.36 9.57 0.15
N ASP A 81 1.16 9.79 -0.89
CA ASP A 81 0.68 9.90 -2.26
C ASP A 81 0.01 8.61 -2.74
N LEU A 82 0.57 7.46 -2.38
CA LEU A 82 -0.04 6.16 -2.63
C LEU A 82 -1.39 6.03 -1.92
N CYS A 83 -1.50 6.40 -0.65
CA CYS A 83 -2.75 6.37 0.10
C CYS A 83 -3.79 7.32 -0.51
N CYS A 84 -3.40 8.53 -0.93
CA CYS A 84 -4.27 9.46 -1.65
C CYS A 84 -4.80 8.82 -2.95
N TYR A 85 -3.93 8.18 -3.72
CA TYR A 85 -4.33 7.48 -4.93
C TYR A 85 -5.28 6.31 -4.67
N MET A 86 -4.99 5.51 -3.64
CA MET A 86 -5.88 4.41 -3.22
C MET A 86 -7.24 4.92 -2.77
N GLN A 87 -7.31 6.04 -2.06
CA GLN A 87 -8.56 6.65 -1.61
C GLN A 87 -9.43 7.08 -2.79
N HIS A 88 -8.86 7.69 -3.83
CA HIS A 88 -9.57 8.03 -5.06
C HIS A 88 -10.07 6.80 -5.84
N ASN A 89 -9.37 5.67 -5.71
CA ASN A 89 -9.70 4.39 -6.35
C ASN A 89 -10.17 3.33 -5.32
N ARG A 90 -10.84 3.78 -4.25
CA ARG A 90 -11.11 2.97 -3.03
C ARG A 90 -11.81 1.65 -3.30
N ALA A 91 -12.73 1.59 -4.26
CA ALA A 91 -13.48 0.38 -4.57
C ALA A 91 -12.57 -0.77 -5.02
N PHE A 92 -11.59 -0.46 -5.87
CA PHE A 92 -10.58 -1.41 -6.33
C PHE A 92 -9.60 -1.77 -5.21
N TYR A 93 -8.94 -0.76 -4.59
CA TYR A 93 -7.86 -1.01 -3.63
C TYR A 93 -8.32 -1.65 -2.33
N LYS A 94 -9.54 -1.34 -1.85
CA LYS A 94 -10.14 -2.06 -0.72
C LYS A 94 -10.26 -3.56 -1.02
N ASN A 95 -10.69 -3.91 -2.23
CA ASN A 95 -10.85 -5.28 -2.66
C ASN A 95 -9.48 -5.96 -2.86
N ALA A 96 -8.53 -5.29 -3.51
CA ALA A 96 -7.17 -5.77 -3.73
C ALA A 96 -6.41 -6.02 -2.41
N LEU A 97 -6.51 -5.11 -1.43
CA LEU A 97 -5.89 -5.24 -0.11
C LEU A 97 -6.45 -6.41 0.73
N ASN A 98 -7.67 -6.86 0.43
CA ASN A 98 -8.29 -8.00 1.09
C ASN A 98 -8.18 -9.31 0.29
N THR A 99 -7.46 -9.30 -0.82
CA THR A 99 -7.20 -10.51 -1.62
C THR A 99 -5.93 -11.17 -1.12
N ALA A 100 -6.07 -12.38 -0.54
CA ALA A 100 -4.93 -13.19 -0.08
C ALA A 100 -4.34 -14.01 -1.24
N GLY A 101 -3.08 -14.38 -1.12
CA GLY A 101 -2.36 -15.25 -2.05
C GLY A 101 -0.95 -14.76 -2.36
N GLN A 102 -0.18 -15.60 -3.04
CA GLN A 102 1.14 -15.23 -3.55
C GLN A 102 1.01 -14.04 -4.52
N ASN A 103 1.93 -13.10 -4.42
CA ASN A 103 1.92 -11.84 -5.16
C ASN A 103 0.65 -11.00 -4.90
N SER A 104 0.07 -11.09 -3.71
CA SER A 104 -1.04 -10.23 -3.31
C SER A 104 -0.59 -8.77 -3.17
N PHE A 105 -1.53 -7.82 -3.25
CA PHE A 105 -1.19 -6.42 -3.06
C PHE A 105 -0.60 -6.11 -1.67
N PRO A 106 -1.08 -6.69 -0.55
CA PRO A 106 -0.41 -6.58 0.74
C PRO A 106 1.04 -7.08 0.75
N GLU A 107 1.34 -8.19 0.06
CA GLU A 107 2.70 -8.72 -0.05
C GLU A 107 3.60 -7.79 -0.86
N TYR A 108 3.08 -7.26 -1.98
CA TYR A 108 3.79 -6.26 -2.78
C TYR A 108 4.09 -4.99 -1.96
N LEU A 109 3.11 -4.47 -1.19
CA LEU A 109 3.32 -3.35 -0.28
C LEU A 109 4.36 -3.66 0.79
N ASN A 110 4.34 -4.86 1.35
CA ASN A 110 5.32 -5.28 2.36
C ASN A 110 6.74 -5.22 1.81
N HIS A 111 6.99 -5.79 0.63
CA HIS A 111 8.31 -5.71 -0.02
C HIS A 111 8.74 -4.27 -0.28
N TYR A 112 7.83 -3.42 -0.73
CA TYR A 112 8.14 -2.01 -0.96
C TYR A 112 8.49 -1.29 0.33
N ILE A 113 7.67 -1.41 1.37
CA ILE A 113 7.89 -0.76 2.67
C ILE A 113 9.18 -1.28 3.31
N SER A 114 9.48 -2.58 3.19
CA SER A 114 10.74 -3.15 3.66
C SER A 114 11.94 -2.48 2.98
N ALA A 115 11.93 -2.36 1.66
CA ALA A 115 13.00 -1.70 0.91
C ALA A 115 13.15 -0.21 1.28
N ALA A 116 12.04 0.50 1.49
CA ALA A 116 12.05 1.89 1.94
C ALA A 116 12.61 2.02 3.36
N THR A 117 12.22 1.12 4.28
CA THR A 117 12.72 1.08 5.66
C THR A 117 14.23 0.85 5.69
N ILE A 118 14.73 -0.12 4.94
CA ILE A 118 16.16 -0.39 4.80
C ILE A 118 16.89 0.88 4.35
N SER A 119 16.43 1.50 3.27
CA SER A 119 17.07 2.69 2.70
C SER A 119 17.11 3.88 3.68
N VAL A 120 16.07 4.05 4.51
CA VAL A 120 16.03 5.12 5.53
C VAL A 120 17.02 4.84 6.65
N ILE A 121 17.04 3.61 7.19
CA ILE A 121 17.89 3.27 8.32
C ILE A 121 19.37 3.22 7.91
N GLU A 122 19.72 2.71 6.72
CA GLU A 122 21.07 2.75 6.15
C GLU A 122 21.61 4.18 6.04
N GLY A 123 20.74 5.15 5.71
CA GLY A 123 21.09 6.56 5.69
C GLY A 123 21.32 7.19 7.07
N MET A 124 20.93 6.52 8.15
CA MET A 124 21.05 7.01 9.54
C MET A 124 22.20 6.39 10.31
N LEU A 125 22.71 5.24 9.90
CA LEU A 125 23.69 4.46 10.63
C LEU A 125 25.04 4.44 9.89
N ASP A 126 26.06 4.98 10.54
CA ASP A 126 27.46 4.92 10.08
C ASP A 126 28.23 3.67 10.59
N ALA A 127 27.55 2.68 11.17
CA ALA A 127 28.17 1.56 11.85
C ALA A 127 27.73 0.19 11.31
N GLU A 128 28.59 -0.81 11.47
CA GLU A 128 28.21 -2.22 11.31
C GLU A 128 27.07 -2.56 12.27
N TYR A 129 26.00 -3.13 11.75
CA TYR A 129 24.83 -3.54 12.50
C TYR A 129 24.68 -5.06 12.51
N ASP A 130 24.07 -5.57 13.57
CA ASP A 130 23.70 -6.96 13.73
C ASP A 130 22.57 -7.29 12.74
N GLN A 131 22.84 -8.17 11.77
CA GLN A 131 21.91 -8.52 10.70
C GLN A 131 20.58 -9.07 11.24
N GLU A 132 20.62 -9.87 12.31
CA GLU A 132 19.39 -10.45 12.90
C GLU A 132 18.49 -9.36 13.51
N LYS A 133 19.07 -8.41 14.22
CA LYS A 133 18.32 -7.25 14.76
C LYS A 133 17.76 -6.38 13.64
N TRP A 134 18.54 -6.21 12.58
CA TRP A 134 18.16 -5.46 11.41
C TRP A 134 16.95 -6.06 10.71
N ASP A 135 17.00 -7.33 10.38
CA ASP A 135 15.92 -8.06 9.74
C ASP A 135 14.65 -8.03 10.60
N PHE A 136 14.79 -8.13 11.91
CA PHE A 136 13.66 -7.99 12.85
C PHE A 136 13.03 -6.60 12.78
N ILE A 137 13.82 -5.52 12.83
CA ILE A 137 13.32 -4.14 12.75
C ILE A 137 12.59 -3.91 11.43
N VAL A 138 13.20 -4.26 10.30
CA VAL A 138 12.61 -4.10 8.97
C VAL A 138 11.30 -4.89 8.87
N SER A 139 11.28 -6.14 9.32
CA SER A 139 10.09 -6.99 9.31
C SER A 139 8.98 -6.42 10.20
N PHE A 140 9.30 -5.96 11.40
CA PHE A 140 8.34 -5.35 12.32
C PHE A 140 7.66 -4.13 11.70
N PHE A 141 8.45 -3.17 11.23
CA PHE A 141 7.91 -1.94 10.69
C PHE A 141 7.13 -2.16 9.39
N SER A 142 7.65 -2.95 8.45
CA SER A 142 6.95 -3.20 7.19
C SER A 142 5.62 -3.92 7.42
N THR A 143 5.59 -4.91 8.30
CA THR A 143 4.36 -5.63 8.67
C THR A 143 3.35 -4.70 9.34
N ALA A 144 3.79 -3.88 10.30
CA ALA A 144 2.94 -2.92 10.98
C ALA A 144 2.34 -1.90 10.00
N PHE A 145 3.15 -1.31 9.12
CA PHE A 145 2.68 -0.37 8.10
C PHE A 145 1.61 -0.99 7.19
N VAL A 146 1.86 -2.18 6.65
CA VAL A 146 0.88 -2.88 5.79
C VAL A 146 -0.41 -3.13 6.56
N ALA A 147 -0.32 -3.60 7.81
CA ALA A 147 -1.49 -3.85 8.65
C ALA A 147 -2.32 -2.56 8.89
N PHE A 148 -1.65 -1.42 9.14
CA PHE A 148 -2.31 -0.13 9.29
C PHE A 148 -2.98 0.32 7.99
N ILE A 149 -2.33 0.19 6.82
CA ILE A 149 -2.92 0.53 5.52
C ILE A 149 -4.16 -0.35 5.24
N VAL A 150 -4.08 -1.65 5.50
CA VAL A 150 -5.22 -2.58 5.35
C VAL A 150 -6.36 -2.19 6.28
N ARG A 151 -6.07 -1.87 7.54
CA ARG A 151 -7.06 -1.40 8.52
C ARG A 151 -7.74 -0.10 8.08
N TRP A 152 -6.96 0.89 7.62
CA TRP A 152 -7.49 2.14 7.09
C TRP A 152 -8.41 1.90 5.87
N ALA A 153 -8.02 1.02 4.96
CA ALA A 153 -8.82 0.66 3.80
C ALA A 153 -10.15 -0.02 4.21
N ASN A 154 -10.10 -0.93 5.19
CA ASN A 154 -11.28 -1.61 5.71
C ASN A 154 -12.24 -0.68 6.45
N ASN A 155 -11.72 0.36 7.09
CA ASN A 155 -12.52 1.44 7.68
C ASN A 155 -13.08 2.43 6.63
N GLY A 156 -12.94 2.11 5.33
CA GLY A 156 -13.52 2.86 4.23
C GLY A 156 -12.66 4.05 3.77
N MET A 157 -11.37 4.08 4.16
CA MET A 157 -10.44 5.15 3.79
C MET A 157 -10.98 6.55 4.14
N LYS A 158 -11.64 6.68 5.31
CA LYS A 158 -12.34 7.91 5.72
C LYS A 158 -11.40 8.99 6.24
N GLU A 159 -10.31 8.56 6.87
CA GLU A 159 -9.32 9.48 7.42
C GLU A 159 -8.45 10.06 6.31
N ASP A 160 -8.04 11.31 6.46
CA ASP A 160 -7.11 11.97 5.53
C ASP A 160 -5.80 11.18 5.47
N PRO A 161 -5.32 10.82 4.27
CA PRO A 161 -4.10 10.05 4.11
C PRO A 161 -2.87 10.72 4.72
N GLY A 162 -2.78 12.06 4.63
CA GLY A 162 -1.65 12.80 5.18
C GLY A 162 -1.61 12.72 6.70
N GLU A 163 -2.75 12.93 7.37
CA GLU A 163 -2.86 12.81 8.82
C GLU A 163 -2.62 11.38 9.28
N TYR A 164 -3.16 10.40 8.53
CA TYR A 164 -3.00 8.98 8.86
C TYR A 164 -1.53 8.54 8.80
N ILE A 165 -0.83 8.86 7.73
CA ILE A 165 0.59 8.53 7.55
C ILE A 165 1.47 9.33 8.52
N SER A 166 1.14 10.59 8.80
CA SER A 166 1.87 11.41 9.78
C SER A 166 1.85 10.80 11.18
N ARG A 167 0.70 10.26 11.62
CA ARG A 167 0.62 9.54 12.92
C ARG A 167 1.48 8.29 12.96
N ILE A 168 1.54 7.54 11.87
CA ILE A 168 2.43 6.37 11.78
C ILE A 168 3.89 6.81 11.84
N ARG A 169 4.25 7.88 11.11
CA ARG A 169 5.59 8.48 11.16
C ARG A 169 5.96 8.90 12.58
N GLY A 170 5.03 9.55 13.30
CA GLY A 170 5.26 10.00 14.67
C GLY A 170 5.54 8.88 15.69
N LEU A 171 5.06 7.66 15.42
CA LEU A 171 5.46 6.49 16.20
C LEU A 171 6.91 6.07 15.89
N PHE A 172 7.33 6.27 14.65
CA PHE A 172 8.68 5.90 14.20
C PHE A 172 9.76 6.85 14.72
N ASP A 173 9.50 8.14 14.70
CA ASP A 173 10.43 9.18 15.17
C ASP A 173 10.28 9.53 16.67
N GLY A 174 9.35 8.85 17.35
CA GLY A 174 9.10 9.03 18.78
C GLY A 174 8.29 10.27 19.16
N SER A 175 7.90 11.13 18.21
CA SER A 175 7.19 12.38 18.51
C SER A 175 5.83 12.16 19.16
N VAL A 176 5.09 11.11 18.79
CA VAL A 176 3.81 10.74 19.42
C VAL A 176 4.02 10.30 20.89
N LEU A 177 5.09 9.57 21.19
CA LEU A 177 5.39 9.14 22.54
C LEU A 177 5.75 10.33 23.42
N SER A 178 6.58 11.25 22.93
CA SER A 178 6.94 12.48 23.63
C SER A 178 5.72 13.37 23.92
N GLU A 179 4.78 13.47 22.98
CA GLU A 179 3.53 14.22 23.19
C GLU A 179 2.65 13.57 24.30
N LEU A 180 2.55 12.24 24.31
CA LEU A 180 1.79 11.52 25.33
C LEU A 180 2.40 11.68 26.74
N GLU A 181 3.74 11.66 26.84
CA GLU A 181 4.46 11.89 28.09
C GLU A 181 4.21 13.31 28.62
N SER A 182 4.31 14.34 27.77
CA SER A 182 4.06 15.72 28.14
C SER A 182 2.63 15.93 28.66
N ARG A 183 1.63 15.41 27.97
CA ARG A 183 0.22 15.48 28.41
C ARG A 183 -0.04 14.74 29.73
N SER A 184 0.67 13.63 29.97
CA SER A 184 0.56 12.89 31.23
C SER A 184 1.12 13.69 32.40
N GLN A 185 2.20 14.45 32.20
CA GLN A 185 2.77 15.33 33.22
C GLN A 185 1.85 16.51 33.54
N GLU A 186 1.30 17.19 32.52
CA GLU A 186 0.33 18.28 32.70
C GLU A 186 -0.91 17.86 33.48
N ASN A 187 -1.46 16.67 33.18
CA ASN A 187 -2.61 16.12 33.91
C ASN A 187 -2.30 15.81 35.38
N ASN A 188 -1.10 15.31 35.69
CA ASN A 188 -0.70 15.02 37.05
C ASN A 188 -0.48 16.30 37.88
N GLU A 189 0.04 17.37 37.27
CA GLU A 189 0.18 18.68 37.94
C GLU A 189 -1.17 19.34 38.18
N SER A 190 -2.15 19.14 37.29
CA SER A 190 -3.50 19.69 37.41
C SER A 190 -4.35 19.01 38.50
N ILE A 191 -4.00 17.78 38.91
CA ILE A 191 -4.69 17.03 39.97
C ILE A 191 -4.10 17.34 41.36
N GLN A 192 -2.88 17.89 41.43
CA GLN A 192 -2.19 18.23 42.67
C GLN A 192 -2.42 19.66 43.15
N ASN A 193 -3.09 20.50 42.37
CA ASN A 193 -3.52 21.86 42.69
C ASN A 193 -5.03 21.93 42.90
#